data_c9325ad4beacd9e90f2d268d23efbbcc
#
_entry.id   c9325ad4beacd9e90f2d268d23efbbcc
#
_cell.length_a   1.000
_cell.length_b   1.000
_cell.length_c   1.000
_cell.angle_alpha   90.00
_cell.angle_beta   90.00
_cell.angle_gamma   90.00
#
_symmetry.space_group_name_H-M   'P 1'
#
loop_
_entity.id
_entity.type
_entity.pdbx_description
1 polymer ?
#
loop_
_entity_poly.entity_id
_entity_poly.type
_entity_poly.pdbx_seq_one_letter_code
_entity_poly.pdbx_strand_id
1 'polypeptide(L)'
;MKLLFASAAIGSLLWAQADRPVPRSDRNSQVAHEQLLAKTKQGRIDIYFEGDSITRRWGATDYPQLLENWKQNFSGWNAADFGWGADRVEHILWRLENGELDGVNPKVIVLLAGTNNVGNRVPAAGIEATAEDVTRGLEAVVRVMQYKAPDAVIILMGIFPRNDNMDVMPVIDRINANLAALTDGRKSRYLNINDKLADREGKLYDGMMNANDKLHPALKGYQVWADALKPLFTELLGPPASEDHAPPPTGDPSARR
;
A
#
# COMPACT_ATOMS: atom_id res chain seq x y z
N MET A 1 -27.45 22.84 -51.54
CA MET A 1 -26.59 23.24 -50.41
C MET A 1 -26.69 22.12 -49.36
N LYS A 2 -25.73 21.19 -49.38
CA LYS A 2 -25.72 20.03 -48.42
C LYS A 2 -24.80 20.44 -47.25
N LEU A 3 -25.39 20.59 -46.09
CA LEU A 3 -24.65 20.76 -44.83
C LEU A 3 -24.07 19.41 -44.40
N LEU A 4 -22.77 19.29 -44.38
CA LEU A 4 -22.03 18.20 -43.77
C LEU A 4 -21.90 18.51 -42.29
N PHE A 5 -22.59 17.77 -41.43
CA PHE A 5 -22.32 17.75 -39.99
C PHE A 5 -21.10 16.87 -39.74
N ALA A 6 -19.98 17.48 -39.43
CA ALA A 6 -18.83 16.77 -38.91
C ALA A 6 -19.08 16.45 -37.43
N SER A 7 -19.38 15.19 -37.11
CA SER A 7 -19.41 14.68 -35.74
C SER A 7 -17.96 14.58 -35.25
N ALA A 8 -17.55 15.53 -34.41
CA ALA A 8 -16.32 15.40 -33.64
C ALA A 8 -16.52 14.30 -32.56
N ALA A 9 -15.97 13.12 -32.81
CA ALA A 9 -15.85 12.11 -31.81
C ALA A 9 -14.81 12.62 -30.77
N ILE A 10 -15.30 13.15 -29.64
CA ILE A 10 -14.49 13.41 -28.45
C ILE A 10 -14.13 12.03 -27.90
N GLY A 11 -12.97 11.52 -28.30
CA GLY A 11 -12.34 10.39 -27.67
C GLY A 11 -11.98 10.80 -26.23
N SER A 12 -12.87 10.48 -25.28
CA SER A 12 -12.49 10.51 -23.88
C SER A 12 -11.35 9.51 -23.70
N LEU A 13 -10.13 10.01 -23.54
CA LEU A 13 -9.02 9.25 -22.99
C LEU A 13 -9.52 8.71 -21.64
N LEU A 14 -9.87 7.43 -21.60
CA LEU A 14 -10.18 6.71 -20.37
C LEU A 14 -8.87 6.63 -19.57
N TRP A 15 -8.63 7.64 -18.76
CA TRP A 15 -7.60 7.56 -17.71
C TRP A 15 -8.01 6.41 -16.79
N ALA A 16 -7.07 5.55 -16.44
CA ALA A 16 -7.32 4.52 -15.43
C ALA A 16 -7.82 5.22 -14.17
N GLN A 17 -9.03 4.90 -13.74
CA GLN A 17 -9.63 5.47 -12.54
C GLN A 17 -9.21 4.59 -11.37
N ALA A 18 -8.52 5.18 -10.41
CA ALA A 18 -7.99 4.44 -9.27
C ALA A 18 -9.08 3.78 -8.39
N ASP A 19 -10.33 4.25 -8.51
CA ASP A 19 -11.52 3.71 -7.83
C ASP A 19 -12.25 2.61 -8.62
N ARG A 20 -11.69 2.16 -9.74
CA ARG A 20 -12.24 1.04 -10.52
C ARG A 20 -11.32 -0.17 -10.41
N PRO A 21 -11.82 -1.31 -9.89
CA PRO A 21 -11.00 -2.50 -9.71
C PRO A 21 -10.52 -3.05 -11.06
N VAL A 22 -9.22 -3.29 -11.18
CA VAL A 22 -8.59 -3.84 -12.38
C VAL A 22 -7.64 -4.97 -12.02
N PRO A 23 -7.79 -6.19 -12.58
CA PRO A 23 -6.82 -7.26 -12.34
C PRO A 23 -5.48 -6.97 -13.00
N ARG A 24 -4.40 -7.51 -12.42
CA ARG A 24 -3.12 -7.59 -13.11
C ARG A 24 -3.19 -8.63 -14.23
N SER A 25 -2.65 -8.29 -15.39
CA SER A 25 -2.65 -9.18 -16.55
C SER A 25 -1.41 -10.07 -16.66
N ASP A 26 -0.35 -9.72 -15.96
CA ASP A 26 0.90 -10.51 -15.99
C ASP A 26 0.79 -11.80 -15.15
N ARG A 27 1.36 -12.89 -15.67
CA ARG A 27 1.27 -14.22 -15.06
C ARG A 27 1.84 -14.27 -13.65
N ASN A 28 2.90 -13.51 -13.37
CA ASN A 28 3.54 -13.52 -12.05
C ASN A 28 2.60 -12.96 -10.97
N SER A 29 1.92 -11.86 -11.27
CA SER A 29 0.93 -11.27 -10.37
C SER A 29 -0.30 -12.15 -10.18
N GLN A 30 -0.73 -12.89 -11.23
CA GLN A 30 -1.83 -13.84 -11.10
C GLN A 30 -1.49 -14.99 -10.14
N VAL A 31 -0.28 -15.55 -10.27
CA VAL A 31 0.20 -16.62 -9.37
C VAL A 31 0.39 -16.07 -7.94
N ALA A 32 0.88 -14.84 -7.81
CA ALA A 32 0.98 -14.19 -6.49
C ALA A 32 -0.39 -14.06 -5.82
N HIS A 33 -1.42 -13.62 -6.55
CA HIS A 33 -2.79 -13.54 -6.04
C HIS A 33 -3.29 -14.93 -5.57
N GLU A 34 -3.08 -15.99 -6.36
CA GLU A 34 -3.40 -17.37 -5.95
C GLU A 34 -2.70 -17.77 -4.64
N GLN A 35 -1.41 -17.40 -4.47
CA GLN A 35 -0.64 -17.66 -3.25
C GLN A 35 -1.15 -16.86 -2.05
N LEU A 36 -1.53 -15.58 -2.26
CA LEU A 36 -2.10 -14.75 -1.21
C LEU A 36 -3.49 -15.24 -0.80
N LEU A 37 -4.33 -15.70 -1.73
CA LEU A 37 -5.58 -16.39 -1.42
C LEU A 37 -5.37 -17.68 -0.60
N ALA A 38 -4.32 -18.44 -0.89
CA ALA A 38 -3.97 -19.59 -0.07
C ALA A 38 -3.48 -19.19 1.33
N LYS A 39 -2.76 -18.08 1.42
CA LYS A 39 -2.24 -17.52 2.68
C LYS A 39 -3.35 -17.07 3.63
N THR A 40 -4.47 -16.53 3.13
CA THR A 40 -5.62 -16.15 3.98
C THR A 40 -6.20 -17.30 4.77
N LYS A 41 -5.96 -18.55 4.32
CA LYS A 41 -6.48 -19.80 4.93
C LYS A 41 -5.48 -20.45 5.91
N GLN A 42 -4.35 -19.81 6.16
CA GLN A 42 -3.27 -20.35 6.98
C GLN A 42 -3.07 -19.49 8.22
N GLY A 43 -2.76 -20.15 9.34
CA GLY A 43 -2.40 -19.46 10.57
C GLY A 43 -3.51 -18.54 11.11
N ARG A 44 -3.07 -17.51 11.84
CA ARG A 44 -3.91 -16.45 12.39
C ARG A 44 -3.38 -15.10 11.93
N ILE A 45 -4.27 -14.22 11.53
CA ILE A 45 -3.91 -12.88 11.06
C ILE A 45 -4.63 -11.86 11.94
N ASP A 46 -3.91 -11.24 12.89
CA ASP A 46 -4.44 -10.15 13.70
C ASP A 46 -4.06 -8.78 13.08
N ILE A 47 -2.93 -8.70 12.37
CA ILE A 47 -2.53 -7.52 11.61
C ILE A 47 -2.36 -7.91 10.15
N TYR A 48 -3.09 -7.21 9.28
CA TYR A 48 -3.07 -7.39 7.83
C TYR A 48 -2.38 -6.20 7.18
N PHE A 49 -1.21 -6.39 6.56
CA PHE A 49 -0.52 -5.35 5.82
C PHE A 49 -0.88 -5.44 4.34
N GLU A 50 -1.45 -4.38 3.82
CA GLU A 50 -1.81 -4.25 2.40
C GLU A 50 -0.98 -3.15 1.74
N GLY A 51 -0.60 -3.36 0.48
CA GLY A 51 0.12 -2.35 -0.27
C GLY A 51 0.80 -2.87 -1.52
N ASP A 52 1.76 -2.10 -1.97
CA ASP A 52 2.56 -2.37 -3.16
C ASP A 52 3.93 -3.01 -2.84
N SER A 53 4.95 -2.74 -3.68
CA SER A 53 6.31 -3.26 -3.47
C SER A 53 6.97 -2.79 -2.18
N ILE A 54 6.57 -1.63 -1.66
CA ILE A 54 7.12 -1.10 -0.41
C ILE A 54 6.69 -2.01 0.75
N THR A 55 5.43 -2.37 0.82
CA THR A 55 4.91 -3.32 1.81
C THR A 55 5.49 -4.72 1.57
N ARG A 56 5.38 -5.24 0.34
CA ARG A 56 5.84 -6.59 -0.01
C ARG A 56 7.29 -6.88 0.36
N ARG A 57 8.21 -5.97 0.06
CA ARG A 57 9.65 -6.19 0.32
C ARG A 57 9.95 -6.43 1.79
N TRP A 58 9.15 -5.92 2.70
CA TRP A 58 9.37 -6.07 4.13
C TRP A 58 9.09 -7.49 4.63
N GLY A 59 7.98 -8.11 4.16
CA GLY A 59 7.55 -9.42 4.60
C GLY A 59 7.83 -10.58 3.64
N ALA A 60 8.58 -10.37 2.54
CA ALA A 60 8.80 -11.39 1.52
C ALA A 60 10.12 -12.15 1.70
N THR A 61 10.10 -13.45 1.34
CA THR A 61 11.27 -14.35 1.47
C THR A 61 12.45 -13.98 0.56
N ASP A 62 12.20 -13.25 -0.52
CA ASP A 62 13.24 -12.80 -1.46
C ASP A 62 14.03 -11.58 -0.95
N TYR A 63 13.64 -11.03 0.21
CA TYR A 63 14.36 -9.95 0.89
C TYR A 63 14.74 -10.35 2.33
N PRO A 64 15.68 -11.29 2.53
CA PRO A 64 15.91 -11.95 3.82
C PRO A 64 16.27 -10.98 4.96
N GLN A 65 17.01 -9.90 4.69
CA GLN A 65 17.36 -8.91 5.71
C GLN A 65 16.14 -8.08 6.15
N LEU A 66 15.26 -7.74 5.21
CA LEU A 66 14.02 -7.02 5.50
C LEU A 66 13.02 -7.93 6.22
N LEU A 67 12.92 -9.18 5.80
CA LEU A 67 12.09 -10.18 6.47
C LEU A 67 12.55 -10.44 7.91
N GLU A 68 13.86 -10.45 8.16
CA GLU A 68 14.37 -10.55 9.52
C GLU A 68 13.97 -9.35 10.38
N ASN A 69 14.08 -8.14 9.83
CA ASN A 69 13.59 -6.92 10.51
C ASN A 69 12.07 -6.97 10.75
N TRP A 70 11.29 -7.47 9.79
CA TRP A 70 9.85 -7.71 9.95
C TRP A 70 9.58 -8.60 11.17
N LYS A 71 10.25 -9.76 11.24
CA LYS A 71 10.08 -10.72 12.35
C LYS A 71 10.47 -10.12 13.70
N GLN A 72 11.60 -9.41 13.77
CA GLN A 72 12.04 -8.75 14.98
C GLN A 72 11.05 -7.71 15.51
N ASN A 73 10.32 -7.05 14.60
CA ASN A 73 9.39 -5.99 14.99
C ASN A 73 7.96 -6.47 15.21
N PHE A 74 7.49 -7.51 14.52
CA PHE A 74 6.07 -7.87 14.50
C PHE A 74 5.73 -9.29 14.97
N SER A 75 6.73 -10.12 15.29
CA SER A 75 6.49 -11.44 15.86
C SER A 75 5.67 -11.34 17.16
N GLY A 76 4.68 -12.21 17.32
CA GLY A 76 3.75 -12.23 18.45
C GLY A 76 2.49 -11.39 18.26
N TRP A 77 2.37 -10.62 17.16
CA TRP A 77 1.13 -9.93 16.77
C TRP A 77 0.40 -10.60 15.60
N ASN A 78 0.86 -11.77 15.15
CA ASN A 78 0.29 -12.49 14.01
C ASN A 78 0.14 -11.59 12.78
N ALA A 79 1.22 -10.85 12.45
CA ALA A 79 1.23 -9.92 11.33
C ALA A 79 1.49 -10.64 10.00
N ALA A 80 0.70 -10.36 8.98
CA ALA A 80 0.83 -10.96 7.66
C ALA A 80 0.90 -9.89 6.56
N ASP A 81 1.82 -10.10 5.61
CA ASP A 81 2.07 -9.20 4.49
C ASP A 81 1.33 -9.69 3.24
N PHE A 82 0.48 -8.82 2.68
CA PHE A 82 -0.30 -9.01 1.46
C PHE A 82 0.08 -7.99 0.37
N GLY A 83 1.17 -7.26 0.54
CA GLY A 83 1.68 -6.36 -0.49
C GLY A 83 2.10 -7.08 -1.77
N TRP A 84 1.90 -6.45 -2.93
CA TRP A 84 2.38 -6.98 -4.20
C TRP A 84 3.08 -5.91 -5.06
N GLY A 85 4.20 -6.34 -5.70
CA GLY A 85 5.08 -5.45 -6.46
C GLY A 85 4.38 -4.73 -7.62
N ALA A 86 4.63 -3.43 -7.74
CA ALA A 86 4.08 -2.56 -8.78
C ALA A 86 2.55 -2.43 -8.78
N ASP A 87 1.86 -2.87 -7.72
CA ASP A 87 0.42 -2.66 -7.62
C ASP A 87 0.09 -1.17 -7.51
N ARG A 88 -0.92 -0.79 -8.25
CA ARG A 88 -1.61 0.48 -8.16
C ARG A 88 -2.86 0.29 -7.29
N VAL A 89 -3.48 1.36 -6.89
CA VAL A 89 -4.66 1.33 -6.02
C VAL A 89 -5.80 0.48 -6.61
N GLU A 90 -6.05 0.60 -7.91
CA GLU A 90 -7.06 -0.20 -8.63
C GLU A 90 -6.76 -1.71 -8.64
N HIS A 91 -5.48 -2.11 -8.58
CA HIS A 91 -5.09 -3.51 -8.49
C HIS A 91 -5.34 -4.06 -7.08
N ILE A 92 -4.99 -3.30 -6.05
CA ILE A 92 -5.27 -3.63 -4.65
C ILE A 92 -6.78 -3.75 -4.44
N LEU A 93 -7.56 -2.79 -4.96
CA LEU A 93 -9.02 -2.82 -4.89
C LEU A 93 -9.56 -4.13 -5.49
N TRP A 94 -9.06 -4.51 -6.68
CA TRP A 94 -9.44 -5.75 -7.32
C TRP A 94 -9.09 -6.98 -6.48
N ARG A 95 -7.89 -7.06 -5.92
CA ARG A 95 -7.45 -8.19 -5.10
C ARG A 95 -8.32 -8.37 -3.85
N LEU A 96 -8.65 -7.28 -3.18
CA LEU A 96 -9.53 -7.28 -2.02
C LEU A 96 -10.95 -7.74 -2.40
N GLU A 97 -11.51 -7.25 -3.53
CA GLU A 97 -12.82 -7.69 -4.01
C GLU A 97 -12.84 -9.15 -4.45
N ASN A 98 -11.67 -9.70 -4.85
CA ASN A 98 -11.51 -11.06 -5.34
C ASN A 98 -10.89 -12.01 -4.30
N GLY A 99 -11.13 -11.77 -3.03
CA GLY A 99 -11.02 -12.79 -1.98
C GLY A 99 -9.85 -12.65 -1.01
N GLU A 100 -8.87 -11.75 -1.23
CA GLU A 100 -7.69 -11.69 -0.35
C GLU A 100 -7.99 -11.27 1.10
N LEU A 101 -9.16 -10.70 1.37
CA LEU A 101 -9.62 -10.38 2.73
C LEU A 101 -10.84 -11.22 3.16
N ASP A 102 -11.34 -12.14 2.30
CA ASP A 102 -12.52 -12.93 2.59
C ASP A 102 -12.26 -13.96 3.69
N GLY A 103 -13.05 -13.88 4.76
CA GLY A 103 -12.91 -14.78 5.92
C GLY A 103 -11.70 -14.48 6.81
N VAL A 104 -10.90 -13.48 6.48
CA VAL A 104 -9.86 -12.94 7.35
C VAL A 104 -10.50 -11.90 8.26
N ASN A 105 -10.35 -12.06 9.56
CA ASN A 105 -10.91 -11.14 10.55
C ASN A 105 -9.77 -10.42 11.32
N PRO A 106 -8.95 -9.61 10.64
CA PRO A 106 -7.87 -8.90 11.31
C PRO A 106 -8.46 -7.84 12.27
N LYS A 107 -7.71 -7.52 13.31
CA LYS A 107 -8.04 -6.43 14.22
C LYS A 107 -7.47 -5.11 13.75
N VAL A 108 -6.38 -5.17 13.00
CA VAL A 108 -5.70 -4.02 12.43
C VAL A 108 -5.38 -4.29 10.96
N ILE A 109 -5.62 -3.31 10.11
CA ILE A 109 -5.16 -3.30 8.71
C ILE A 109 -4.23 -2.10 8.54
N VAL A 110 -3.04 -2.32 8.01
CA VAL A 110 -2.10 -1.25 7.62
C VAL A 110 -2.13 -1.14 6.10
N LEU A 111 -2.52 0.01 5.58
CA LEU A 111 -2.59 0.27 4.13
C LEU A 111 -1.58 1.32 3.72
N LEU A 112 -0.65 0.95 2.84
CA LEU A 112 0.28 1.86 2.17
C LEU A 112 0.25 1.63 0.66
N ALA A 113 -0.36 2.55 -0.10
CA ALA A 113 -0.48 2.44 -1.55
C ALA A 113 -0.58 3.83 -2.21
N GLY A 114 -0.38 3.86 -3.53
CA GLY A 114 -0.58 5.06 -4.35
C GLY A 114 0.69 5.58 -5.03
N THR A 115 1.89 5.23 -4.56
CA THR A 115 3.15 5.67 -5.20
C THR A 115 3.24 5.25 -6.67
N ASN A 116 2.66 4.10 -7.05
CA ASN A 116 2.64 3.61 -8.43
C ASN A 116 1.59 4.31 -9.30
N ASN A 117 0.53 4.89 -8.72
CA ASN A 117 -0.42 5.74 -9.43
C ASN A 117 0.20 7.11 -9.75
N VAL A 118 0.99 7.65 -8.83
CA VAL A 118 1.76 8.89 -9.05
C VAL A 118 2.82 8.67 -10.14
N GLY A 119 3.50 7.51 -10.12
CA GLY A 119 4.59 7.23 -11.05
C GLY A 119 5.86 8.02 -10.73
N ASN A 120 6.80 8.09 -11.70
CA ASN A 120 8.08 8.76 -11.57
C ASN A 120 8.21 10.00 -12.50
N ARG A 121 7.09 10.55 -12.93
CA ARG A 121 7.03 11.79 -13.77
C ARG A 121 5.82 12.59 -13.33
N VAL A 122 5.90 13.89 -13.49
CA VAL A 122 4.73 14.74 -13.28
C VAL A 122 3.58 14.22 -14.13
N PRO A 123 2.45 13.88 -13.53
CA PRO A 123 1.33 13.29 -14.27
C PRO A 123 0.79 14.28 -15.31
N ALA A 124 0.49 13.78 -16.51
CA ALA A 124 -0.06 14.60 -17.59
C ALA A 124 -1.44 15.21 -17.24
N ALA A 125 -2.19 14.57 -16.33
CA ALA A 125 -3.45 15.10 -15.80
C ALA A 125 -3.26 16.29 -14.85
N GLY A 126 -2.03 16.54 -14.40
CA GLY A 126 -1.73 17.54 -13.40
C GLY A 126 -1.85 17.03 -11.95
N ILE A 127 -1.37 17.86 -11.02
CA ILE A 127 -1.26 17.52 -9.60
C ILE A 127 -2.63 17.24 -8.99
N GLU A 128 -3.56 18.17 -9.13
CA GLU A 128 -4.87 18.08 -8.47
C GLU A 128 -5.69 16.90 -8.98
N ALA A 129 -5.82 16.74 -10.30
CA ALA A 129 -6.60 15.65 -10.88
C ALA A 129 -6.04 14.27 -10.51
N THR A 130 -4.71 14.11 -10.47
CA THR A 130 -4.08 12.87 -10.04
C THR A 130 -4.27 12.62 -8.55
N ALA A 131 -4.12 13.65 -7.73
CA ALA A 131 -4.32 13.52 -6.29
C ALA A 131 -5.78 13.17 -5.95
N GLU A 132 -6.75 13.79 -6.62
CA GLU A 132 -8.17 13.46 -6.47
C GLU A 132 -8.47 12.01 -6.87
N ASP A 133 -7.92 11.56 -8.01
CA ASP A 133 -8.13 10.20 -8.51
C ASP A 133 -7.57 9.14 -7.54
N VAL A 134 -6.33 9.31 -7.11
CA VAL A 134 -5.68 8.39 -6.15
C VAL A 134 -6.41 8.42 -4.80
N THR A 135 -6.85 9.58 -4.35
CA THR A 135 -7.62 9.74 -3.10
C THR A 135 -8.94 8.96 -3.18
N ARG A 136 -9.70 9.11 -4.27
CA ARG A 136 -10.96 8.34 -4.48
C ARG A 136 -10.71 6.84 -4.49
N GLY A 137 -9.62 6.40 -5.13
CA GLY A 137 -9.24 4.99 -5.14
C GLY A 137 -8.92 4.46 -3.75
N LEU A 138 -8.12 5.17 -2.97
CA LEU A 138 -7.80 4.78 -1.59
C LEU A 138 -9.04 4.79 -0.69
N GLU A 139 -9.95 5.74 -0.88
CA GLU A 139 -11.24 5.74 -0.20
C GLU A 139 -12.08 4.49 -0.55
N ALA A 140 -12.08 4.08 -1.82
CA ALA A 140 -12.75 2.84 -2.26
C ALA A 140 -12.12 1.60 -1.61
N VAL A 141 -10.79 1.52 -1.55
CA VAL A 141 -10.07 0.45 -0.84
C VAL A 141 -10.45 0.41 0.65
N VAL A 142 -10.44 1.54 1.33
CA VAL A 142 -10.83 1.64 2.74
C VAL A 142 -12.27 1.18 2.95
N ARG A 143 -13.21 1.58 2.08
CA ARG A 143 -14.62 1.11 2.15
C ARG A 143 -14.74 -0.41 2.02
N VAL A 144 -14.00 -1.03 1.09
CA VAL A 144 -13.99 -2.50 0.95
C VAL A 144 -13.40 -3.17 2.19
N MET A 145 -12.32 -2.64 2.74
CA MET A 145 -11.74 -3.15 3.99
C MET A 145 -12.71 -3.05 5.16
N GLN A 146 -13.39 -1.92 5.33
CA GLN A 146 -14.42 -1.72 6.37
C GLN A 146 -15.61 -2.67 6.21
N TYR A 147 -16.01 -2.94 4.98
CA TYR A 147 -17.09 -3.86 4.68
C TYR A 147 -16.72 -5.32 5.00
N LYS A 148 -15.51 -5.75 4.59
CA LYS A 148 -15.03 -7.15 4.75
C LYS A 148 -14.48 -7.45 6.15
N ALA A 149 -13.94 -6.44 6.82
CA ALA A 149 -13.37 -6.53 8.15
C ALA A 149 -13.91 -5.41 9.07
N PRO A 150 -15.22 -5.43 9.43
CA PRO A 150 -15.88 -4.31 10.11
C PRO A 150 -15.33 -4.03 11.52
N ASP A 151 -14.68 -5.00 12.14
CA ASP A 151 -14.08 -4.87 13.47
C ASP A 151 -12.65 -4.33 13.43
N ALA A 152 -12.00 -4.32 12.25
CA ALA A 152 -10.64 -3.83 12.12
C ALA A 152 -10.54 -2.31 12.30
N VAL A 153 -9.42 -1.87 12.86
CA VAL A 153 -8.96 -0.49 12.76
C VAL A 153 -8.01 -0.40 11.57
N ILE A 154 -8.30 0.50 10.62
CA ILE A 154 -7.47 0.71 9.44
C ILE A 154 -6.47 1.83 9.74
N ILE A 155 -5.18 1.55 9.65
CA ILE A 155 -4.10 2.53 9.68
C ILE A 155 -3.75 2.88 8.24
N LEU A 156 -4.22 4.03 7.79
CA LEU A 156 -3.94 4.57 6.47
C LEU A 156 -2.64 5.36 6.52
N MET A 157 -1.62 4.82 5.85
CA MET A 157 -0.30 5.45 5.79
C MET A 157 -0.27 6.60 4.79
N GLY A 158 0.41 7.68 5.13
CA GLY A 158 0.85 8.64 4.12
C GLY A 158 1.80 7.98 3.12
N ILE A 159 1.66 8.30 1.83
CA ILE A 159 2.61 7.86 0.79
C ILE A 159 3.99 8.42 1.14
N PHE A 160 5.00 7.55 1.13
CA PHE A 160 6.36 7.93 1.52
C PHE A 160 7.02 8.88 0.51
N PRO A 161 7.96 9.71 0.96
CA PRO A 161 8.74 10.56 0.07
C PRO A 161 9.65 9.72 -0.82
N ARG A 162 9.94 10.21 -2.03
CA ARG A 162 10.80 9.55 -3.01
C ARG A 162 11.68 10.56 -3.72
N ASN A 163 12.94 10.20 -3.97
CA ASN A 163 13.90 11.06 -4.65
C ASN A 163 14.46 10.45 -5.95
N ASP A 164 13.78 9.46 -6.51
CA ASP A 164 14.01 9.03 -7.89
C ASP A 164 13.54 10.09 -8.90
N ASN A 165 12.52 10.87 -8.56
CA ASN A 165 12.18 12.14 -9.17
C ASN A 165 11.41 13.02 -8.15
N MET A 166 12.00 14.10 -7.71
CA MET A 166 11.38 15.00 -6.72
C MET A 166 10.23 15.86 -7.30
N ASP A 167 10.11 15.97 -8.62
CA ASP A 167 9.02 16.72 -9.26
C ASP A 167 7.63 16.12 -8.97
N VAL A 168 7.58 14.86 -8.51
CA VAL A 168 6.33 14.20 -8.11
C VAL A 168 5.94 14.43 -6.65
N MET A 169 6.81 15.01 -5.83
CA MET A 169 6.53 15.25 -4.42
C MET A 169 5.28 16.11 -4.18
N PRO A 170 5.02 17.19 -4.96
CA PRO A 170 3.78 17.96 -4.77
C PRO A 170 2.49 17.14 -4.92
N VAL A 171 2.50 16.12 -5.80
CA VAL A 171 1.35 15.19 -5.94
C VAL A 171 1.20 14.33 -4.68
N ILE A 172 2.31 13.77 -4.19
CA ILE A 172 2.34 12.96 -2.97
C ILE A 172 1.84 13.78 -1.77
N ASP A 173 2.33 14.99 -1.61
CA ASP A 173 1.94 15.88 -0.52
C ASP A 173 0.44 16.21 -0.57
N ARG A 174 -0.08 16.44 -1.79
CA ARG A 174 -1.51 16.70 -1.98
C ARG A 174 -2.37 15.47 -1.64
N ILE A 175 -1.96 14.28 -2.08
CA ILE A 175 -2.63 13.03 -1.69
C ILE A 175 -2.60 12.88 -0.17
N ASN A 176 -1.45 13.01 0.45
CA ASN A 176 -1.29 12.85 1.89
C ASN A 176 -2.16 13.83 2.70
N ALA A 177 -2.29 15.08 2.23
CA ALA A 177 -3.22 16.05 2.84
C ALA A 177 -4.68 15.60 2.74
N ASN A 178 -5.09 15.04 1.58
CA ASN A 178 -6.43 14.50 1.39
C ASN A 178 -6.68 13.27 2.28
N LEU A 179 -5.70 12.35 2.39
CA LEU A 179 -5.82 11.14 3.21
C LEU A 179 -6.02 11.45 4.69
N ALA A 180 -5.37 12.49 5.20
CA ALA A 180 -5.56 12.94 6.59
C ALA A 180 -7.02 13.33 6.87
N ALA A 181 -7.72 13.88 5.88
CA ALA A 181 -9.13 14.27 5.98
C ALA A 181 -10.12 13.10 5.83
N LEU A 182 -9.70 11.96 5.28
CA LEU A 182 -10.54 10.77 5.08
C LEU A 182 -10.72 9.92 6.34
N THR A 183 -9.91 10.13 7.37
CA THR A 183 -9.91 9.28 8.55
C THR A 183 -10.73 9.86 9.68
N ASP A 184 -11.42 9.00 10.44
CA ASP A 184 -12.28 9.40 11.56
C ASP A 184 -11.58 9.36 12.94
N GLY A 185 -10.30 8.97 12.95
CA GLY A 185 -9.47 8.83 14.14
C GLY A 185 -9.83 7.63 15.05
N ARG A 186 -10.85 6.83 14.67
CA ARG A 186 -11.35 5.67 15.44
C ARG A 186 -11.19 4.38 14.65
N LYS A 187 -12.05 4.15 13.65
CA LYS A 187 -12.03 2.98 12.76
C LYS A 187 -11.05 3.15 11.60
N SER A 188 -10.72 4.37 11.27
CA SER A 188 -9.66 4.73 10.34
C SER A 188 -8.75 5.79 10.96
N ARG A 189 -7.45 5.53 10.98
CA ARG A 189 -6.43 6.43 11.54
C ARG A 189 -5.40 6.75 10.49
N TYR A 190 -5.05 8.02 10.36
CA TYR A 190 -3.98 8.44 9.47
C TYR A 190 -2.64 8.44 10.20
N LEU A 191 -1.62 7.85 9.58
CA LEU A 191 -0.25 7.86 10.06
C LEU A 191 0.70 8.35 8.97
N ASN A 192 1.29 9.52 9.16
CA ASN A 192 2.32 10.05 8.29
C ASN A 192 3.67 10.07 9.05
N ILE A 193 4.69 9.48 8.44
CA ILE A 193 6.05 9.41 8.99
C ILE A 193 7.08 10.13 8.10
N ASN A 194 6.62 10.92 7.13
CA ASN A 194 7.49 11.53 6.13
C ASN A 194 8.52 12.50 6.73
N ASP A 195 8.18 13.17 7.83
CA ASP A 195 9.10 14.02 8.61
C ASP A 195 10.28 13.25 9.23
N LYS A 196 10.14 11.94 9.38
CA LYS A 196 11.21 11.03 9.85
C LYS A 196 12.03 10.44 8.71
N LEU A 197 11.53 10.51 7.49
CA LEU A 197 12.16 9.94 6.30
C LEU A 197 12.88 10.99 5.45
N ALA A 198 12.40 12.23 5.48
CA ALA A 198 12.89 13.34 4.66
C ALA A 198 12.79 14.68 5.40
N ASP A 199 13.51 15.68 4.90
CA ASP A 199 13.38 17.05 5.35
C ASP A 199 12.11 17.72 4.78
N ARG A 200 11.91 19.00 5.12
CA ARG A 200 10.72 19.77 4.68
C ARG A 200 10.63 19.99 3.17
N GLU A 201 11.75 19.92 2.49
CA GLU A 201 11.86 20.00 1.04
C GLU A 201 11.66 18.66 0.35
N GLY A 202 11.42 17.59 1.13
CA GLY A 202 11.23 16.21 0.65
C GLY A 202 12.53 15.47 0.33
N LYS A 203 13.70 16.06 0.67
CA LYS A 203 14.98 15.40 0.49
C LYS A 203 15.20 14.34 1.56
N LEU A 204 15.40 13.12 1.11
CA LEU A 204 15.56 11.95 1.98
C LEU A 204 16.75 12.09 2.94
N TYR A 205 16.53 11.73 4.20
CA TYR A 205 17.64 11.55 5.13
C TYR A 205 18.48 10.33 4.77
N ASP A 206 19.74 10.36 5.12
CA ASP A 206 20.69 9.30 4.77
C ASP A 206 20.28 7.93 5.29
N GLY A 207 20.30 6.95 4.41
CA GLY A 207 19.97 5.54 4.69
C GLY A 207 18.47 5.25 4.86
N MET A 208 17.56 6.21 4.66
CA MET A 208 16.12 5.95 4.78
C MET A 208 15.56 5.15 3.60
N MET A 209 16.00 5.46 2.40
CA MET A 209 15.63 4.72 1.18
C MET A 209 16.83 4.03 0.57
N ASN A 210 16.56 3.02 -0.25
CA ASN A 210 17.57 2.32 -1.02
C ASN A 210 18.32 3.31 -1.90
N ALA A 211 19.65 3.29 -1.82
CA ALA A 211 20.51 4.24 -2.52
C ALA A 211 20.38 4.18 -4.05
N ASN A 212 20.01 3.01 -4.60
CA ASN A 212 19.92 2.81 -6.04
C ASN A 212 18.61 3.32 -6.64
N ASP A 213 17.48 3.13 -5.94
CA ASP A 213 16.16 3.49 -6.47
C ASP A 213 15.51 4.68 -5.77
N LYS A 214 15.97 5.07 -4.59
CA LYS A 214 15.47 6.21 -3.80
C LYS A 214 13.95 6.25 -3.63
N LEU A 215 13.32 5.08 -3.72
CA LEU A 215 11.88 4.85 -3.66
C LEU A 215 11.52 3.87 -2.54
N HIS A 216 12.20 2.72 -2.51
CA HIS A 216 11.91 1.69 -1.54
C HIS A 216 12.71 1.93 -0.25
N PRO A 217 12.11 1.80 0.93
CA PRO A 217 12.84 1.95 2.18
C PRO A 217 14.04 1.02 2.25
N ALA A 218 15.15 1.52 2.78
CA ALA A 218 16.25 0.71 3.27
C ALA A 218 15.91 0.16 4.67
N LEU A 219 16.76 -0.68 5.23
CA LEU A 219 16.54 -1.28 6.55
C LEU A 219 16.21 -0.23 7.63
N LYS A 220 16.92 0.91 7.61
CA LYS A 220 16.68 2.03 8.53
C LYS A 220 15.29 2.66 8.33
N GLY A 221 14.84 2.82 7.08
CA GLY A 221 13.50 3.34 6.78
C GLY A 221 12.40 2.41 7.26
N TYR A 222 12.56 1.10 7.06
CA TYR A 222 11.63 0.10 7.59
C TYR A 222 11.61 0.10 9.13
N GLN A 223 12.76 0.26 9.78
CA GLN A 223 12.80 0.37 11.24
C GLN A 223 12.05 1.61 11.73
N VAL A 224 12.20 2.76 11.08
CA VAL A 224 11.43 3.98 11.40
C VAL A 224 9.93 3.74 11.25
N TRP A 225 9.52 3.00 10.23
CA TRP A 225 8.11 2.64 10.04
C TRP A 225 7.62 1.70 11.13
N ALA A 226 8.40 0.67 11.49
CA ALA A 226 8.09 -0.23 12.61
C ALA A 226 7.92 0.54 13.92
N ASP A 227 8.84 1.43 14.24
CA ASP A 227 8.83 2.20 15.48
C ASP A 227 7.61 3.13 15.58
N ALA A 228 7.08 3.60 14.45
CA ALA A 228 5.85 4.38 14.39
C ALA A 228 4.58 3.52 14.55
N LEU A 229 4.59 2.27 14.07
CA LEU A 229 3.44 1.36 14.14
C LEU A 229 3.31 0.66 15.50
N LYS A 230 4.41 0.26 16.14
CA LYS A 230 4.41 -0.54 17.37
C LYS A 230 3.61 0.07 18.53
N PRO A 231 3.65 1.38 18.80
CA PRO A 231 2.79 1.98 19.81
C PRO A 231 1.29 1.81 19.51
N LEU A 232 0.89 1.92 18.24
CA LEU A 232 -0.49 1.73 17.82
C LEU A 232 -0.92 0.27 17.96
N PHE A 233 -0.04 -0.67 17.60
CA PHE A 233 -0.32 -2.10 17.79
C PHE A 233 -0.44 -2.46 19.27
N THR A 234 0.43 -1.93 20.12
CA THR A 234 0.33 -2.12 21.57
C THR A 234 -0.97 -1.53 22.14
N GLU A 235 -1.39 -0.35 21.68
CA GLU A 235 -2.66 0.27 22.07
C GLU A 235 -3.86 -0.59 21.66
N LEU A 236 -3.87 -1.08 20.43
CA LEU A 236 -5.03 -1.75 19.83
C LEU A 236 -5.12 -3.25 20.18
N LEU A 237 -3.99 -3.91 20.39
CA LEU A 237 -3.89 -5.38 20.53
C LEU A 237 -3.28 -5.82 21.86
N GLY A 238 -2.67 -4.90 22.61
CA GLY A 238 -1.79 -5.23 23.72
C GLY A 238 -0.37 -5.56 23.27
N PRO A 239 0.53 -5.94 24.21
CA PRO A 239 1.90 -6.33 23.88
C PRO A 239 1.94 -7.58 22.99
N PRO A 240 3.04 -7.80 22.24
CA PRO A 240 3.16 -9.01 21.44
C PRO A 240 3.16 -10.27 22.32
N ALA A 241 2.55 -11.33 21.83
CA ALA A 241 2.56 -12.63 22.49
C ALA A 241 3.94 -13.30 22.36
N SER A 242 4.21 -14.29 23.22
CA SER A 242 5.44 -15.11 23.14
C SER A 242 5.48 -16.02 21.92
N GLU A 243 4.31 -16.37 21.38
CA GLU A 243 4.17 -17.22 20.21
C GLU A 243 3.51 -16.44 19.07
N ASP A 244 3.97 -16.71 17.85
CA ASP A 244 3.43 -16.12 16.62
C ASP A 244 2.78 -17.24 15.77
N HIS A 245 1.53 -17.02 15.39
CA HIS A 245 0.75 -17.94 14.58
C HIS A 245 0.45 -17.37 13.18
N ALA A 246 1.17 -16.32 12.78
CA ALA A 246 1.00 -15.74 11.45
C ALA A 246 1.26 -16.79 10.35
N PRO A 247 0.60 -16.66 9.19
CA PRO A 247 0.90 -17.51 8.04
C PRO A 247 2.35 -17.30 7.59
N PRO A 248 2.97 -18.33 6.98
CA PRO A 248 4.34 -18.21 6.50
C PRO A 248 4.46 -17.10 5.45
N PRO A 249 5.63 -16.41 5.41
CA PRO A 249 5.88 -15.40 4.39
C PRO A 249 5.88 -15.99 2.99
N THR A 250 5.43 -15.21 2.01
CA THR A 250 5.47 -15.56 0.59
C THR A 250 6.67 -14.88 -0.09
N GLY A 251 7.06 -15.39 -1.26
CA GLY A 251 8.13 -14.83 -2.09
C GLY A 251 7.66 -14.56 -3.52
N ASP A 252 8.60 -14.22 -4.39
CA ASP A 252 8.32 -14.04 -5.81
C ASP A 252 8.04 -15.40 -6.48
N PRO A 253 6.86 -15.61 -7.07
CA PRO A 253 6.56 -16.85 -7.77
C PRO A 253 7.53 -17.18 -8.89
N SER A 254 8.15 -16.20 -9.55
CA SER A 254 9.13 -16.39 -10.61
C SER A 254 10.48 -16.89 -10.11
N ALA A 255 10.82 -16.66 -8.84
CA ALA A 255 12.09 -17.11 -8.26
C ALA A 255 12.20 -18.64 -8.08
N ARG A 256 11.12 -19.38 -8.27
CA ARG A 256 11.04 -20.85 -8.12
C ARG A 256 11.13 -21.62 -9.45
N ARG A 257 11.50 -20.92 -10.55
CA ARG A 257 11.61 -21.55 -11.89
C ARG A 257 13.04 -21.81 -12.27
#